data_28f4ef3bb9580384d9fde02355cac4c5
#
_entry.id   28f4ef3bb9580384d9fde02355cac4c5
#
_cell.length_a   1.000
_cell.length_b   1.000
_cell.length_c   1.000
_cell.angle_alpha   90.00
_cell.angle_beta   90.00
_cell.angle_gamma   90.00
#
_symmetry.space_group_name_H-M   'P 1'
#
loop_
_entity.id
_entity.type
_entity.pdbx_description
1 polymer ?
#
loop_
_entity_poly.entity_id
_entity_poly.type
_entity_poly.pdbx_seq_one_letter_code
_entity_poly.pdbx_strand_id
1 'polypeptide(L)'
;VDVAMQYTDTYNENIISFVNNVKTVDGGTHEVGFKTGITKAFNDYVKANNLMKGKDATFDGSDVREGLSAVINLKIPEALLQFEGQTKGKLGTTEARSITEAVTYENLKFFLEENKEVALNIVDKASKSKMAREAARKAREEARNGKGKQKIEKNLSGKLAPATSKNPKINELFLVCLLYTSDAADD
;
A
#
# COMPACT_ATOMS: atom_id res chain seq x y z
N VAL A 1 5.81 -21.44 19.00
CA VAL A 1 5.30 -20.77 17.77
C VAL A 1 5.97 -21.45 16.60
N ASP A 2 5.18 -22.05 15.71
CA ASP A 2 5.68 -22.64 14.47
C ASP A 2 5.14 -21.79 13.32
N VAL A 3 6.00 -21.40 12.39
CA VAL A 3 5.65 -20.63 11.22
C VAL A 3 6.27 -21.27 9.98
N ALA A 4 5.44 -21.53 8.98
CA ALA A 4 5.88 -21.89 7.65
C ALA A 4 5.37 -20.83 6.68
N MET A 5 6.24 -20.31 5.80
CA MET A 5 5.86 -19.27 4.86
C MET A 5 6.60 -19.39 3.54
N GLN A 6 5.96 -18.91 2.49
CA GLN A 6 6.58 -18.77 1.17
C GLN A 6 6.02 -17.53 0.46
N TYR A 7 6.81 -16.96 -0.44
CA TYR A 7 6.36 -15.95 -1.36
C TYR A 7 6.05 -16.56 -2.72
N THR A 8 4.96 -16.12 -3.32
CA THR A 8 4.49 -16.56 -4.63
C THR A 8 4.37 -15.36 -5.57
N ASP A 9 4.22 -15.59 -6.87
CA ASP A 9 4.05 -14.52 -7.86
C ASP A 9 2.66 -13.86 -7.83
N THR A 10 1.78 -14.31 -6.92
CA THR A 10 0.46 -13.71 -6.72
C THR A 10 0.54 -12.37 -5.99
N TYR A 11 -0.56 -11.61 -6.01
CA TYR A 11 -0.69 -10.34 -5.29
C TYR A 11 -1.48 -10.47 -3.99
N ASN A 12 -2.08 -11.63 -3.73
CA ASN A 12 -2.93 -11.85 -2.57
C ASN A 12 -2.11 -12.35 -1.37
N GLU A 13 -2.46 -11.86 -0.19
CA GLU A 13 -2.01 -12.38 1.09
C GLU A 13 -2.90 -13.58 1.48
N ASN A 14 -2.29 -14.71 1.85
CA ASN A 14 -2.99 -15.88 2.34
C ASN A 14 -2.34 -16.37 3.64
N ILE A 15 -2.99 -16.08 4.76
CA ILE A 15 -2.51 -16.50 6.09
C ILE A 15 -3.54 -17.46 6.70
N ILE A 16 -3.08 -18.63 7.09
CA ILE A 16 -3.86 -19.63 7.82
C ILE A 16 -3.27 -19.77 9.21
N SER A 17 -4.07 -19.54 10.24
CA SER A 17 -3.59 -19.58 11.60
C SER A 17 -4.32 -20.60 12.47
N PHE A 18 -3.57 -21.19 13.40
CA PHE A 18 -4.04 -22.18 14.36
C PHE A 18 -3.55 -21.82 15.76
N VAL A 19 -4.37 -22.13 16.75
CA VAL A 19 -4.02 -22.04 18.18
C VAL A 19 -4.43 -23.34 18.85
N ASN A 20 -3.47 -24.06 19.43
CA ASN A 20 -3.69 -25.39 20.03
C ASN A 20 -4.45 -26.32 19.07
N ASN A 21 -4.05 -26.37 17.79
CA ASN A 21 -4.65 -27.13 16.71
C ASN A 21 -6.10 -26.72 16.32
N VAL A 22 -6.63 -25.64 16.88
CA VAL A 22 -7.90 -25.06 16.47
C VAL A 22 -7.63 -24.00 15.42
N LYS A 23 -8.28 -24.09 14.26
CA LYS A 23 -8.17 -23.08 13.19
C LYS A 23 -8.86 -21.79 13.60
N THR A 24 -8.11 -20.69 13.55
CA THR A 24 -8.63 -19.34 13.86
C THR A 24 -9.00 -18.62 12.55
N VAL A 25 -10.23 -18.86 12.08
CA VAL A 25 -10.71 -18.32 10.79
C VAL A 25 -10.80 -16.81 10.75
N ASP A 26 -11.00 -16.17 11.89
CA ASP A 26 -11.07 -14.72 12.06
C ASP A 26 -9.74 -14.13 12.56
N GLY A 27 -8.66 -14.94 12.54
CA GLY A 27 -7.33 -14.55 12.98
C GLY A 27 -7.21 -14.35 14.49
N GLY A 28 -6.60 -13.25 14.89
CA GLY A 28 -6.43 -12.89 16.30
C GLY A 28 -5.10 -12.20 16.59
N THR A 29 -4.79 -12.05 17.87
CA THR A 29 -3.59 -11.34 18.36
C THR A 29 -2.28 -11.92 17.84
N HIS A 30 -2.18 -13.24 17.71
CA HIS A 30 -1.01 -13.95 17.17
C HIS A 30 -0.76 -13.63 15.69
N GLU A 31 -1.81 -13.52 14.88
CA GLU A 31 -1.69 -13.14 13.48
C GLU A 31 -1.27 -11.67 13.33
N VAL A 32 -1.79 -10.78 14.18
CA VAL A 32 -1.35 -9.39 14.24
C VAL A 32 0.13 -9.30 14.61
N GLY A 33 0.57 -10.09 15.60
CA GLY A 33 1.99 -10.18 15.99
C GLY A 33 2.88 -10.64 14.84
N PHE A 34 2.48 -11.70 14.13
CA PHE A 34 3.19 -12.19 12.95
C PHE A 34 3.33 -11.11 11.86
N LYS A 35 2.23 -10.45 11.48
CA LYS A 35 2.23 -9.36 10.48
C LYS A 35 3.14 -8.19 10.89
N THR A 36 3.15 -7.85 12.17
CA THR A 36 4.03 -6.79 12.71
C THR A 36 5.49 -7.22 12.67
N GLY A 37 5.79 -8.45 13.10
CA GLY A 37 7.14 -9.01 13.13
C GLY A 37 7.78 -9.07 11.74
N ILE A 38 7.05 -9.55 10.73
CA ILE A 38 7.52 -9.55 9.34
C ILE A 38 7.83 -8.13 8.87
N THR A 39 6.89 -7.21 9.02
CA THR A 39 7.06 -5.84 8.54
C THR A 39 8.28 -5.16 9.17
N LYS A 40 8.50 -5.38 10.46
CA LYS A 40 9.64 -4.85 11.21
C LYS A 40 10.95 -5.46 10.71
N ALA A 41 11.02 -6.79 10.54
CA ALA A 41 12.23 -7.48 10.09
C ALA A 41 12.69 -7.00 8.71
N PHE A 42 11.77 -6.86 7.75
CA PHE A 42 12.10 -6.34 6.43
C PHE A 42 12.51 -4.88 6.45
N ASN A 43 11.86 -4.03 7.24
CA ASN A 43 12.24 -2.63 7.35
C ASN A 43 13.62 -2.45 7.98
N ASP A 44 13.95 -3.25 9.00
CA ASP A 44 15.27 -3.20 9.61
C ASP A 44 16.35 -3.76 8.66
N TYR A 45 16.05 -4.82 7.91
CA TYR A 45 16.95 -5.35 6.88
C TYR A 45 17.25 -4.34 5.78
N VAL A 46 16.23 -3.65 5.27
CA VAL A 46 16.37 -2.61 4.23
C VAL A 46 17.20 -1.42 4.74
N LYS A 47 17.00 -1.00 5.98
CA LYS A 47 17.80 0.06 6.63
C LYS A 47 19.25 -0.36 6.83
N ALA A 48 19.49 -1.55 7.37
CA ALA A 48 20.83 -2.06 7.64
C ALA A 48 21.69 -2.18 6.36
N ASN A 49 21.06 -2.56 5.24
CA ASN A 49 21.72 -2.74 3.97
C ASN A 49 21.63 -1.51 3.01
N ASN A 50 21.05 -0.39 3.46
CA ASN A 50 20.87 0.83 2.65
C ASN A 50 20.19 0.58 1.29
N LEU A 51 19.24 -0.36 1.23
CA LEU A 51 18.59 -0.77 -0.02
C LEU A 51 17.57 0.25 -0.55
N MET A 52 17.11 1.16 0.31
CA MET A 52 16.19 2.23 -0.06
C MET A 52 16.75 3.59 0.34
N LYS A 53 16.60 4.58 -0.53
CA LYS A 53 17.03 5.96 -0.30
C LYS A 53 15.82 6.89 -0.14
N GLY A 54 15.90 7.85 0.79
CA GLY A 54 14.90 8.89 0.98
C GLY A 54 14.26 8.92 2.37
N LYS A 55 13.41 9.92 2.61
CA LYS A 55 12.71 10.10 3.90
C LYS A 55 11.71 8.98 4.23
N ASP A 56 11.14 8.35 3.20
CA ASP A 56 10.15 7.28 3.32
C ASP A 56 10.74 5.91 2.97
N ALA A 57 11.98 5.63 3.43
CA ALA A 57 12.70 4.38 3.19
C ALA A 57 12.15 3.20 4.03
N THR A 58 10.82 3.11 4.16
CA THR A 58 10.13 2.03 4.87
C THR A 58 8.99 1.47 4.04
N PHE A 59 8.74 0.17 4.22
CA PHE A 59 7.58 -0.51 3.66
C PHE A 59 6.38 -0.41 4.59
N ASP A 60 5.21 -0.35 4.00
CA ASP A 60 3.97 -0.64 4.71
C ASP A 60 3.79 -2.15 4.86
N GLY A 61 3.02 -2.58 5.86
CA GLY A 61 2.77 -4.00 6.07
C GLY A 61 2.17 -4.71 4.84
N SER A 62 1.30 -4.03 4.10
CA SER A 62 0.71 -4.56 2.87
C SER A 62 1.75 -4.79 1.76
N ASP A 63 2.77 -3.92 1.64
CA ASP A 63 3.78 -4.04 0.61
C ASP A 63 4.64 -5.29 0.80
N VAL A 64 4.98 -5.59 2.07
CA VAL A 64 5.80 -6.76 2.44
C VAL A 64 5.03 -8.07 2.35
N ARG A 65 3.72 -8.04 2.58
CA ARG A 65 2.89 -9.26 2.58
C ARG A 65 2.23 -9.59 1.25
N GLU A 66 2.49 -8.79 0.22
CA GLU A 66 2.00 -9.07 -1.13
C GLU A 66 2.58 -10.39 -1.67
N GLY A 67 1.69 -11.34 -2.00
CA GLY A 67 2.04 -12.69 -2.44
C GLY A 67 2.57 -13.60 -1.33
N LEU A 68 2.43 -13.22 -0.07
CA LEU A 68 2.79 -14.07 1.07
C LEU A 68 1.72 -15.13 1.31
N SER A 69 2.14 -16.39 1.36
CA SER A 69 1.36 -17.51 1.89
C SER A 69 2.02 -18.02 3.16
N ALA A 70 1.30 -18.04 4.27
CA ALA A 70 1.83 -18.46 5.56
C ALA A 70 0.86 -19.32 6.35
N VAL A 71 1.42 -20.25 7.13
CA VAL A 71 0.71 -21.02 8.14
C VAL A 71 1.37 -20.73 9.48
N ILE A 72 0.56 -20.34 10.46
CA ILE A 72 0.99 -20.02 11.82
C ILE A 72 0.34 -21.01 12.77
N ASN A 73 1.12 -21.68 13.59
CA ASN A 73 0.62 -22.54 14.66
C ASN A 73 1.19 -22.07 16.00
N LEU A 74 0.30 -21.66 16.89
CA LEU A 74 0.66 -21.20 18.23
C LEU A 74 0.17 -22.20 19.27
N LYS A 75 1.05 -22.60 20.16
CA LYS A 75 0.72 -23.40 21.34
C LYS A 75 0.77 -22.53 22.59
N ILE A 76 -0.35 -22.43 23.28
CA ILE A 76 -0.53 -21.64 24.51
C ILE A 76 -1.03 -22.56 25.62
N PRO A 77 -0.55 -22.39 26.87
CA PRO A 77 -1.15 -23.04 28.02
C PRO A 77 -2.66 -22.71 28.13
N GLU A 78 -3.46 -23.72 28.46
CA GLU A 78 -4.93 -23.58 28.48
C GLU A 78 -5.39 -22.47 29.43
N ALA A 79 -4.68 -22.26 30.53
CA ALA A 79 -4.96 -21.20 31.50
C ALA A 79 -4.85 -19.77 30.94
N LEU A 80 -4.10 -19.58 29.85
CA LEU A 80 -3.91 -18.27 29.18
C LEU A 80 -4.73 -18.15 27.90
N LEU A 81 -5.45 -19.22 27.54
CA LEU A 81 -6.17 -19.29 26.28
C LEU A 81 -7.50 -18.51 26.36
N GLN A 82 -7.59 -17.42 25.62
CA GLN A 82 -8.79 -16.60 25.51
C GLN A 82 -9.19 -16.47 24.04
N PHE A 83 -10.36 -17.00 23.70
CA PHE A 83 -10.94 -16.81 22.38
C PHE A 83 -12.05 -15.75 22.44
N GLU A 84 -12.18 -14.98 21.38
CA GLU A 84 -13.34 -14.14 21.16
C GLU A 84 -14.45 -14.98 20.53
N GLY A 85 -15.61 -14.98 21.18
CA GLY A 85 -16.78 -15.70 20.72
C GLY A 85 -16.80 -17.22 20.98
N GLN A 86 -17.98 -17.80 20.83
CA GLN A 86 -18.25 -19.22 21.11
C GLN A 86 -17.61 -20.16 20.07
N THR A 87 -17.39 -19.67 18.85
CA THR A 87 -16.85 -20.44 17.73
C THR A 87 -15.34 -20.62 17.77
N LYS A 88 -14.64 -19.99 18.73
CA LYS A 88 -13.18 -19.99 18.85
C LYS A 88 -12.43 -19.51 17.58
N GLY A 89 -13.12 -18.74 16.74
CA GLY A 89 -12.60 -18.28 15.45
C GLY A 89 -11.50 -17.24 15.56
N LYS A 90 -11.41 -16.51 16.69
CA LYS A 90 -10.45 -15.44 16.91
C LYS A 90 -9.77 -15.53 18.27
N LEU A 91 -8.44 -15.45 18.28
CA LEU A 91 -7.67 -15.42 19.53
C LEU A 91 -7.65 -14.00 20.11
N GLY A 92 -8.04 -13.87 21.39
CA GLY A 92 -8.03 -12.62 22.14
C GLY A 92 -6.83 -12.44 23.09
N THR A 93 -6.08 -13.51 23.38
CA THR A 93 -4.95 -13.46 24.32
C THR A 93 -3.94 -12.39 23.91
N THR A 94 -3.76 -11.35 24.73
CA THR A 94 -2.91 -10.17 24.41
C THR A 94 -1.43 -10.49 24.32
N GLU A 95 -0.94 -11.37 25.17
CA GLU A 95 0.45 -11.81 25.23
C GLU A 95 0.90 -12.53 23.96
N ALA A 96 -0.04 -13.20 23.29
CA ALA A 96 0.22 -13.91 22.03
C ALA A 96 0.75 -13.00 20.93
N ARG A 97 0.35 -11.71 20.94
CA ARG A 97 0.84 -10.73 19.99
C ARG A 97 2.33 -10.48 20.13
N SER A 98 2.77 -10.12 21.34
CA SER A 98 4.18 -9.76 21.59
C SER A 98 5.11 -10.96 21.40
N ILE A 99 4.68 -12.14 21.83
CA ILE A 99 5.46 -13.38 21.69
C ILE A 99 5.61 -13.75 20.22
N THR A 100 4.53 -13.74 19.46
CA THR A 100 4.58 -14.08 18.04
C THR A 100 5.35 -13.04 17.23
N GLU A 101 5.22 -11.75 17.57
CA GLU A 101 6.02 -10.67 16.97
C GLU A 101 7.51 -10.89 17.19
N ALA A 102 7.94 -11.13 18.43
CA ALA A 102 9.35 -11.31 18.78
C ALA A 102 9.95 -12.54 18.09
N VAL A 103 9.29 -13.70 18.18
CA VAL A 103 9.75 -14.94 17.54
C VAL A 103 9.83 -14.80 16.02
N THR A 104 8.84 -14.20 15.40
CA THR A 104 8.83 -13.97 13.95
C THR A 104 9.94 -13.02 13.53
N TYR A 105 10.10 -11.90 14.25
CA TYR A 105 11.12 -10.89 13.97
C TYR A 105 12.52 -11.48 14.04
N GLU A 106 12.85 -12.15 15.15
CA GLU A 106 14.19 -12.68 15.38
C GLU A 106 14.58 -13.75 14.34
N ASN A 107 13.71 -14.75 14.14
CA ASN A 107 14.00 -15.81 13.19
C ASN A 107 14.06 -15.31 11.74
N LEU A 108 13.17 -14.39 11.37
CA LEU A 108 13.18 -13.82 10.03
C LEU A 108 14.43 -12.95 9.80
N LYS A 109 14.87 -12.21 10.79
CA LYS A 109 16.11 -11.43 10.71
C LYS A 109 17.31 -12.33 10.39
N PHE A 110 17.48 -13.43 11.12
CA PHE A 110 18.54 -14.41 10.85
C PHE A 110 18.41 -14.99 9.44
N PHE A 111 17.21 -15.39 9.05
CA PHE A 111 16.97 -15.95 7.70
C PHE A 111 17.36 -14.97 6.59
N LEU A 112 16.99 -13.70 6.71
CA LEU A 112 17.30 -12.66 5.70
C LEU A 112 18.81 -12.38 5.61
N GLU A 113 19.53 -12.46 6.72
CA GLU A 113 20.99 -12.29 6.76
C GLU A 113 21.72 -13.48 6.09
N GLU A 114 21.22 -14.70 6.29
CA GLU A 114 21.79 -15.93 5.69
C GLU A 114 21.44 -16.06 4.20
N ASN A 115 20.24 -15.66 3.80
CA ASN A 115 19.70 -15.88 2.44
C ASN A 115 19.54 -14.57 1.67
N LYS A 116 20.63 -13.87 1.43
CA LYS A 116 20.65 -12.53 0.82
C LYS A 116 19.96 -12.45 -0.54
N GLU A 117 20.13 -13.47 -1.39
CA GLU A 117 19.50 -13.49 -2.71
C GLU A 117 17.98 -13.53 -2.60
N VAL A 118 17.46 -14.41 -1.74
CA VAL A 118 16.01 -14.51 -1.46
C VAL A 118 15.48 -13.20 -0.86
N ALA A 119 16.23 -12.64 0.10
CA ALA A 119 15.87 -11.37 0.74
C ALA A 119 15.77 -10.22 -0.28
N LEU A 120 16.73 -10.11 -1.20
CA LEU A 120 16.72 -9.08 -2.25
C LEU A 120 15.56 -9.25 -3.21
N ASN A 121 15.22 -10.48 -3.61
CA ASN A 121 14.08 -10.75 -4.48
C ASN A 121 12.75 -10.33 -3.83
N ILE A 122 12.59 -10.62 -2.53
CA ILE A 122 11.38 -10.20 -1.79
C ILE A 122 11.33 -8.67 -1.63
N VAL A 123 12.46 -8.04 -1.33
CA VAL A 123 12.57 -6.57 -1.21
C VAL A 123 12.26 -5.89 -2.55
N ASP A 124 12.71 -6.43 -3.67
CA ASP A 124 12.37 -5.89 -5.01
C ASP A 124 10.86 -5.98 -5.27
N LYS A 125 10.24 -7.12 -4.95
CA LYS A 125 8.78 -7.28 -5.05
C LYS A 125 8.04 -6.28 -4.16
N ALA A 126 8.43 -6.14 -2.89
CA ALA A 126 7.83 -5.19 -1.95
C ALA A 126 8.01 -3.73 -2.42
N SER A 127 9.15 -3.41 -3.06
CA SER A 127 9.40 -2.09 -3.64
C SER A 127 8.46 -1.79 -4.80
N LYS A 128 8.20 -2.76 -5.68
CA LYS A 128 7.22 -2.64 -6.77
C LYS A 128 5.81 -2.44 -6.24
N SER A 129 5.42 -3.21 -5.22
CA SER A 129 4.12 -3.07 -4.53
C SER A 129 3.95 -1.67 -3.93
N LYS A 130 4.95 -1.18 -3.20
CA LYS A 130 4.97 0.18 -2.65
C LYS A 130 4.79 1.24 -3.74
N MET A 131 5.55 1.15 -4.83
CA MET A 131 5.43 2.10 -5.95
C MET A 131 4.04 2.11 -6.56
N ALA A 132 3.45 0.94 -6.78
CA ALA A 132 2.09 0.81 -7.30
C ALA A 132 1.06 1.42 -6.35
N ARG A 133 1.17 1.15 -5.04
CA ARG A 133 0.30 1.71 -4.01
C ARG A 133 0.39 3.23 -3.93
N GLU A 134 1.61 3.79 -3.95
CA GLU A 134 1.83 5.23 -3.92
C GLU A 134 1.31 5.92 -5.18
N ALA A 135 1.52 5.34 -6.36
CA ALA A 135 0.97 5.85 -7.62
C ALA A 135 -0.57 5.86 -7.60
N ALA A 136 -1.18 4.77 -7.12
CA ALA A 136 -2.63 4.70 -6.97
C ALA A 136 -3.19 5.72 -5.97
N ARG A 137 -2.49 5.93 -4.83
CA ARG A 137 -2.85 6.96 -3.85
C ARG A 137 -2.80 8.36 -4.46
N LYS A 138 -1.69 8.68 -5.15
CA LYS A 138 -1.50 9.97 -5.80
C LYS A 138 -2.58 10.24 -6.86
N ALA A 139 -2.89 9.26 -7.70
CA ALA A 139 -3.94 9.39 -8.69
C ALA A 139 -5.33 9.64 -8.06
N ARG A 140 -5.64 8.96 -6.94
CA ARG A 140 -6.89 9.19 -6.19
C ARG A 140 -6.95 10.56 -5.55
N GLU A 141 -5.84 11.05 -5.00
CA GLU A 141 -5.75 12.40 -4.42
C GLU A 141 -5.91 13.47 -5.49
N GLU A 142 -5.28 13.30 -6.65
CA GLU A 142 -5.43 14.20 -7.79
C GLU A 142 -6.88 14.24 -8.29
N ALA A 143 -7.54 13.08 -8.38
CA ALA A 143 -8.94 13.00 -8.78
C ALA A 143 -9.89 13.65 -7.75
N ARG A 144 -9.65 13.47 -6.45
CA ARG A 144 -10.47 14.04 -5.37
C ARG A 144 -10.28 15.56 -5.22
N ASN A 145 -9.05 16.04 -5.36
CA ASN A 145 -8.75 17.46 -5.15
C ASN A 145 -9.23 18.33 -6.31
N GLY A 146 -9.79 17.77 -7.37
CA GLY A 146 -10.31 18.52 -8.54
C GLY A 146 -9.26 19.45 -9.18
N LYS A 147 -8.05 19.45 -8.62
CA LYS A 147 -6.87 20.19 -9.05
C LYS A 147 -5.99 19.40 -9.99
N GLY A 148 -6.50 18.31 -10.57
CA GLY A 148 -6.05 18.05 -11.90
C GLY A 148 -6.23 19.36 -12.60
N LYS A 149 -5.15 20.05 -12.96
CA LYS A 149 -5.19 20.99 -14.05
C LYS A 149 -5.67 20.16 -15.26
N GLN A 150 -6.97 19.83 -15.29
CA GLN A 150 -7.61 19.99 -16.55
C GLN A 150 -7.13 21.39 -16.94
N LYS A 151 -6.25 21.48 -17.91
CA LYS A 151 -6.53 22.41 -18.97
C LYS A 151 -8.00 22.14 -19.27
N ILE A 152 -8.85 22.84 -18.53
CA ILE A 152 -10.06 23.31 -19.10
C ILE A 152 -9.50 24.15 -20.25
N GLU A 153 -9.33 23.54 -21.42
CA GLU A 153 -9.81 24.20 -22.60
C GLU A 153 -11.21 24.56 -22.15
N LYS A 154 -11.32 25.77 -21.61
CA LYS A 154 -12.58 26.39 -21.42
C LYS A 154 -13.15 26.33 -22.83
N ASN A 155 -13.96 25.35 -23.11
CA ASN A 155 -14.96 25.41 -24.17
C ASN A 155 -15.85 26.54 -23.70
N LEU A 156 -15.28 27.72 -23.85
CA LEU A 156 -16.03 28.95 -23.88
C LEU A 156 -17.12 28.66 -24.87
N SER A 157 -18.35 28.65 -24.39
CA SER A 157 -19.56 28.54 -25.19
C SER A 157 -19.22 28.86 -26.66
N GLY A 158 -19.58 28.02 -27.63
CA GLY A 158 -19.13 28.10 -29.04
C GLY A 158 -19.25 29.45 -29.75
N LYS A 159 -19.54 30.49 -29.02
CA LYS A 159 -19.60 31.90 -29.40
C LYS A 159 -18.41 32.75 -28.93
N LEU A 160 -17.44 32.16 -28.22
CA LEU A 160 -16.28 32.86 -27.68
C LEU A 160 -15.00 32.22 -28.20
N ALA A 161 -14.24 32.94 -29.03
CA ALA A 161 -12.92 32.52 -29.47
C ALA A 161 -11.85 32.93 -28.49
N PRO A 162 -10.95 32.02 -28.02
CA PRO A 162 -9.88 32.38 -27.11
C PRO A 162 -8.78 33.15 -27.84
N ALA A 163 -8.16 34.12 -27.12
CA ALA A 163 -7.02 34.84 -27.66
C ALA A 163 -5.82 33.91 -27.88
N THR A 164 -5.08 34.13 -28.95
CA THR A 164 -3.89 33.33 -29.32
C THR A 164 -2.75 33.52 -28.32
N SER A 165 -2.62 34.71 -27.75
CA SER A 165 -1.60 35.03 -26.75
C SER A 165 -2.05 34.69 -25.34
N LYS A 166 -1.13 34.17 -24.52
CA LYS A 166 -1.34 33.93 -23.08
C LYS A 166 -1.06 35.15 -22.21
N ASN A 167 -0.54 36.25 -22.79
CA ASN A 167 -0.21 37.45 -22.06
C ASN A 167 -1.44 38.38 -21.99
N PRO A 168 -2.05 38.59 -20.80
CA PRO A 168 -3.27 39.39 -20.68
C PRO A 168 -3.08 40.86 -21.02
N LYS A 169 -1.80 41.36 -21.03
CA LYS A 169 -1.52 42.78 -21.34
C LYS A 169 -1.61 43.13 -22.82
N ILE A 170 -1.57 42.12 -23.69
CA ILE A 170 -1.64 42.31 -25.16
C ILE A 170 -2.91 41.72 -25.76
N ASN A 171 -3.78 41.15 -24.94
CA ASN A 171 -5.05 40.59 -25.39
C ASN A 171 -6.13 41.69 -25.33
N GLU A 172 -6.88 41.76 -26.43
CA GLU A 172 -8.04 42.65 -26.55
C GLU A 172 -9.31 41.83 -26.57
N LEU A 173 -10.39 42.37 -26.04
CA LEU A 173 -11.71 41.74 -26.07
C LEU A 173 -12.56 42.44 -27.13
N PHE A 174 -12.92 41.69 -28.17
CA PHE A 174 -13.86 42.14 -29.20
C PHE A 174 -15.27 41.57 -28.90
N LEU A 175 -16.23 42.45 -28.74
CA LEU A 175 -17.65 42.13 -28.62
C LEU A 175 -18.32 42.42 -29.98
N VAL A 176 -18.76 41.30 -30.66
CA VAL A 176 -19.36 41.40 -31.96
C VAL A 176 -20.83 40.96 -31.90
N CYS A 177 -21.72 41.71 -32.49
CA CYS A 177 -23.12 41.31 -32.60
C CYS A 177 -23.30 40.41 -33.81
N LEU A 178 -24.07 39.31 -33.64
CA LEU A 178 -24.31 38.26 -34.65
C LEU A 178 -24.88 38.80 -35.99
N LEU A 179 -25.46 40.00 -35.99
CA LEU A 179 -25.99 40.65 -37.19
C LEU A 179 -24.92 41.20 -38.15
N TYR A 180 -23.69 41.40 -37.67
CA TYR A 180 -22.61 42.03 -38.43
C TYR A 180 -21.37 41.14 -38.63
N THR A 181 -21.47 39.88 -38.34
CA THR A 181 -20.32 38.96 -38.46
C THR A 181 -20.02 38.54 -39.92
N SER A 182 -20.91 38.85 -40.89
CA SER A 182 -20.69 38.53 -42.28
C SER A 182 -19.93 39.63 -43.06
N ASP A 183 -19.91 40.87 -42.56
CA ASP A 183 -19.27 42.00 -43.26
C ASP A 183 -17.83 42.29 -42.82
N ALA A 184 -17.34 41.66 -41.77
CA ALA A 184 -15.99 41.88 -41.25
C ALA A 184 -14.94 40.88 -41.79
N ALA A 185 -15.32 40.02 -42.74
CA ALA A 185 -14.44 38.99 -43.30
C ALA A 185 -14.01 39.27 -44.75
N ASP A 186 -14.50 40.38 -45.33
CA ASP A 186 -14.26 40.72 -46.74
C ASP A 186 -13.47 42.01 -47.01
N ASP A 187 -12.78 42.58 -45.96
CA ASP A 187 -11.83 43.70 -46.11
C ASP A 187 -10.41 43.28 -45.72
#